data_abf4b168652e5822f4b6d367e63f3b30
#
_entry.id   abf4b168652e5822f4b6d367e63f3b30
#
_cell.length_a   1.000
_cell.length_b   1.000
_cell.length_c   1.000
_cell.angle_alpha   90.00
_cell.angle_beta   90.00
_cell.angle_gamma   90.00
#
_symmetry.space_group_name_H-M   'P 1'
#
loop_
_entity.id
_entity.type
_entity.pdbx_description
1 polymer ?
#
loop_
_entity_poly.entity_id
_entity_poly.type
_entity_poly.pdbx_seq_one_letter_code
_entity_poly.pdbx_strand_id
1 'polypeptide(L)'
;MTTVCRENLAPVSGHESVDIRQAIAKRLQLCHGSGMHFHRSLPLLGCVLFAATPGLSLAEDFSFDALCAKARKMAAAPYAAPKLELADFWKNLTYDQHRDIRFQMDSGLWAKEKGPFSIDFFHPGWTAKKMVLLHEVKGGKSTALKFDQGLFNYGKQKIPAGTPSPQGYAGWRARTHLNTADYMDEFLVFMGASYFRAIPKDAPYGLSARGLSINSGLPGVGEEFPDFSEFYLEKPGKDADVLRVSALLTGESVAGAYQFTITPGPETVVDVVAEITLRRPVRQLGLAPFSSMFWFGESTHPKPYDFRPEVHDSDGLLMELGSGNLHYRPLETTKGQFRHCVFTMEKPRSWSLLQRDRSFLSYQDPEALYHNRPSVRVEPVEGFDLGKLHLIEMPTRDETDDNVILLWEPQPALEVGKTARFHYRLRWMRDPVPSGLFTVRATRSGTPVQLPDQVLMTIDFAKPLEAELKVGDPKWDDISKLKPVVTINQQSVELIHVGLTDISMPNVDALPAGLGRGDKLHMPQVLRAFFVCKPPADLTNMDLTCELQDETGKVVSERWVYLWNKTQ
;
A
#
# COMPACT_ATOMS: atom_id res chain seq x y z
N MET A 1 20.46 9.39 13.43
CA MET A 1 19.36 8.46 13.16
C MET A 1 19.64 7.18 13.92
N THR A 2 18.82 6.81 14.88
CA THR A 2 19.02 5.55 15.61
C THR A 2 18.11 4.53 14.95
N THR A 3 18.71 3.58 14.23
CA THR A 3 17.98 2.45 13.65
C THR A 3 17.92 1.37 14.72
N VAL A 4 16.74 0.94 15.10
CA VAL A 4 16.56 -0.22 15.98
C VAL A 4 15.79 -1.25 15.18
N CYS A 5 16.49 -2.23 14.63
CA CYS A 5 15.85 -3.46 14.15
C CYS A 5 15.80 -4.45 15.31
N ARG A 6 14.63 -4.84 15.72
CA ARG A 6 14.44 -5.88 16.75
C ARG A 6 14.02 -7.17 16.10
N GLU A 7 14.87 -8.17 16.22
CA GLU A 7 14.42 -9.55 16.21
C GLU A 7 13.90 -9.87 17.62
N ASN A 8 12.69 -10.29 17.70
CA ASN A 8 12.14 -10.90 18.91
C ASN A 8 11.32 -12.08 18.49
N LEU A 9 11.75 -13.23 18.85
CA LEU A 9 11.21 -14.04 19.94
C LEU A 9 11.50 -15.50 19.68
N ALA A 10 11.69 -16.22 20.74
CA ALA A 10 11.89 -17.64 20.83
C ALA A 10 10.97 -18.44 19.89
N PRO A 11 11.41 -19.60 19.39
CA PRO A 11 10.61 -20.44 18.53
C PRO A 11 9.32 -20.82 19.27
N VAL A 12 8.19 -20.36 18.77
CA VAL A 12 6.90 -20.90 19.15
C VAL A 12 6.84 -22.29 18.55
N SER A 13 7.16 -23.29 19.36
CA SER A 13 6.86 -24.67 19.07
C SER A 13 5.35 -24.85 19.09
N GLY A 14 4.76 -24.96 17.93
CA GLY A 14 3.33 -25.18 17.76
C GLY A 14 2.90 -24.75 16.37
N HIS A 15 2.83 -25.70 15.45
CA HIS A 15 2.21 -25.53 14.16
C HIS A 15 0.74 -25.17 14.31
N GLU A 16 0.41 -23.89 14.29
CA GLU A 16 -0.89 -23.41 13.83
C GLU A 16 -0.63 -22.24 12.90
N SER A 17 -0.59 -22.56 11.63
CA SER A 17 -0.66 -21.58 10.54
C SER A 17 -2.00 -20.85 10.66
N VAL A 18 -1.97 -19.60 11.05
CA VAL A 18 -3.15 -18.73 11.00
C VAL A 18 -3.38 -18.36 9.53
N ASP A 19 -4.19 -19.18 8.88
CA ASP A 19 -4.83 -18.84 7.61
C ASP A 19 -5.77 -17.66 7.88
N ILE A 20 -5.41 -16.48 7.40
CA ILE A 20 -6.22 -15.26 7.51
C ILE A 20 -7.63 -15.49 6.92
N ARG A 21 -7.76 -16.45 6.00
CA ARG A 21 -9.05 -16.92 5.48
C ARG A 21 -9.85 -17.74 6.51
N GLN A 22 -9.19 -18.43 7.46
CA GLN A 22 -9.85 -19.23 8.50
C GLN A 22 -10.15 -18.45 9.78
N ALA A 23 -9.42 -17.39 10.10
CA ALA A 23 -9.72 -16.54 11.24
C ALA A 23 -11.07 -15.82 11.10
N ILE A 24 -11.52 -15.58 9.86
CA ILE A 24 -12.86 -15.04 9.57
C ILE A 24 -13.94 -16.12 9.70
N ALA A 25 -13.62 -17.38 9.46
CA ALA A 25 -14.60 -18.48 9.49
C ALA A 25 -14.82 -19.11 10.90
N LYS A 26 -13.85 -19.09 11.80
CA LYS A 26 -13.94 -19.77 13.10
C LYS A 26 -14.65 -18.99 14.23
N ARG A 27 -15.01 -17.72 14.04
CA ARG A 27 -15.77 -16.94 15.05
C ARG A 27 -17.29 -17.04 14.98
N LEU A 28 -17.84 -17.86 14.10
CA LEU A 28 -19.29 -18.00 13.91
C LEU A 28 -19.90 -19.32 14.44
N GLN A 29 -19.15 -20.11 15.23
CA GLN A 29 -19.65 -21.41 15.66
C GLN A 29 -19.63 -21.63 17.18
N LEU A 30 -20.09 -20.68 17.96
CA LEU A 30 -20.40 -20.91 19.38
C LEU A 30 -21.47 -19.93 19.85
N CYS A 31 -22.73 -20.25 19.62
CA CYS A 31 -23.88 -19.89 20.44
C CYS A 31 -25.15 -20.58 19.91
N HIS A 32 -25.33 -21.83 20.26
CA HIS A 32 -26.63 -22.50 20.24
C HIS A 32 -26.91 -23.04 21.63
N GLY A 33 -27.99 -22.64 22.20
CA GLY A 33 -28.59 -23.33 23.35
C GLY A 33 -29.27 -22.44 24.37
N SER A 34 -30.53 -22.19 24.24
CA SER A 34 -31.55 -22.56 25.22
C SER A 34 -32.84 -21.81 24.96
N GLY A 35 -33.86 -22.58 24.70
CA GLY A 35 -35.21 -22.07 24.52
C GLY A 35 -35.87 -21.78 25.86
N MET A 36 -36.79 -20.84 25.83
CA MET A 36 -37.91 -20.78 26.79
C MET A 36 -39.14 -20.19 26.15
N HIS A 37 -40.22 -20.99 26.18
CA HIS A 37 -41.56 -20.58 25.84
C HIS A 37 -42.12 -19.55 26.84
N PHE A 38 -42.80 -18.54 26.36
CA PHE A 38 -43.92 -17.96 27.10
C PHE A 38 -45.03 -17.39 26.19
N HIS A 39 -46.23 -17.45 26.75
CA HIS A 39 -47.57 -17.40 26.20
C HIS A 39 -48.04 -16.07 25.57
N ARG A 40 -49.02 -16.22 24.73
CA ARG A 40 -50.00 -15.33 24.12
C ARG A 40 -50.54 -14.23 25.00
N SER A 41 -50.68 -13.05 24.41
CA SER A 41 -51.88 -12.20 24.55
C SER A 41 -51.94 -11.18 23.42
N LEU A 42 -52.95 -11.25 22.56
CA LEU A 42 -53.37 -10.17 21.66
C LEU A 42 -54.07 -9.06 22.48
N PRO A 43 -53.98 -7.83 22.01
CA PRO A 43 -55.19 -7.15 21.59
C PRO A 43 -55.12 -6.51 20.19
N LEU A 44 -56.25 -6.55 19.52
CA LEU A 44 -56.59 -5.77 18.33
C LEU A 44 -56.46 -4.28 18.62
N LEU A 45 -55.94 -3.48 17.69
CA LEU A 45 -56.59 -2.23 17.25
C LEU A 45 -55.81 -1.59 16.06
N GLY A 46 -56.54 -1.18 15.08
CA GLY A 46 -56.25 -0.01 14.26
C GLY A 46 -55.37 -0.21 13.04
N CYS A 47 -55.92 -0.66 11.92
CA CYS A 47 -55.38 -0.41 10.58
C CYS A 47 -55.39 1.10 10.29
N VAL A 48 -54.26 1.76 10.43
CA VAL A 48 -54.01 3.03 9.74
C VAL A 48 -53.21 2.68 8.49
N LEU A 49 -53.84 2.73 7.33
CA LEU A 49 -53.16 2.70 6.06
C LEU A 49 -52.25 3.94 5.94
N PHE A 50 -50.98 3.80 6.26
CA PHE A 50 -49.96 4.72 5.76
C PHE A 50 -49.68 4.38 4.31
N ALA A 51 -50.21 5.19 3.40
CA ALA A 51 -49.75 5.21 2.03
C ALA A 51 -48.24 5.56 2.07
N ALA A 52 -47.40 4.57 1.77
CA ALA A 52 -45.97 4.79 1.59
C ALA A 52 -45.78 5.66 0.32
N THR A 53 -45.68 6.96 0.51
CA THR A 53 -45.13 7.84 -0.52
C THR A 53 -43.69 7.37 -0.75
N PRO A 54 -43.22 7.21 -2.00
CA PRO A 54 -41.83 6.95 -2.25
C PRO A 54 -41.04 8.13 -1.67
N GLY A 55 -40.27 7.88 -0.59
CA GLY A 55 -39.50 8.90 0.10
C GLY A 55 -38.49 9.47 -0.88
N LEU A 56 -38.74 10.68 -1.32
CA LEU A 56 -37.69 11.55 -1.88
C LEU A 56 -36.59 11.63 -0.82
N SER A 57 -35.42 11.10 -1.13
CA SER A 57 -34.21 11.31 -0.31
C SER A 57 -33.95 12.80 -0.32
N LEU A 58 -34.25 13.46 0.81
CA LEU A 58 -33.97 14.88 0.94
C LEU A 58 -32.45 15.08 0.89
N ALA A 59 -32.02 15.97 0.02
CA ALA A 59 -30.62 16.35 -0.04
C ALA A 59 -30.23 17.10 1.23
N GLU A 60 -29.20 16.65 1.92
CA GLU A 60 -28.68 17.24 3.16
C GLU A 60 -27.50 18.15 2.85
N ASP A 61 -27.33 19.22 3.65
CA ASP A 61 -26.15 20.05 3.52
C ASP A 61 -24.89 19.27 3.88
N PHE A 62 -23.88 19.34 3.04
CA PHE A 62 -22.61 18.65 3.21
C PHE A 62 -21.42 19.62 3.18
N SER A 63 -20.53 19.44 4.16
CA SER A 63 -19.18 20.00 4.15
C SER A 63 -18.22 19.03 4.84
N PHE A 64 -16.92 19.14 4.54
CA PHE A 64 -15.91 18.35 5.23
C PHE A 64 -15.89 18.63 6.72
N ASP A 65 -16.09 19.88 7.16
CA ASP A 65 -16.16 20.24 8.57
C ASP A 65 -17.35 19.57 9.30
N ALA A 66 -18.49 19.44 8.62
CA ALA A 66 -19.64 18.70 9.14
C ALA A 66 -19.31 17.19 9.30
N LEU A 67 -18.57 16.62 8.34
CA LEU A 67 -18.10 15.23 8.42
C LEU A 67 -17.09 15.04 9.57
N CYS A 68 -16.16 15.98 9.78
CA CYS A 68 -15.25 16.01 10.93
C CYS A 68 -16.02 16.07 12.26
N ALA A 69 -17.05 16.92 12.34
CA ALA A 69 -17.91 17.00 13.54
C ALA A 69 -18.66 15.68 13.79
N LYS A 70 -19.16 15.02 12.72
CA LYS A 70 -19.78 13.69 12.79
C LYS A 70 -18.78 12.66 13.33
N ALA A 71 -17.56 12.62 12.81
CA ALA A 71 -16.52 11.69 13.26
C ALA A 71 -16.15 11.90 14.72
N ARG A 72 -15.96 13.16 15.18
CA ARG A 72 -15.70 13.49 16.59
C ARG A 72 -16.85 13.04 17.51
N LYS A 73 -18.09 13.28 17.12
CA LYS A 73 -19.27 12.81 17.86
C LYS A 73 -19.29 11.29 17.96
N MET A 74 -18.99 10.59 16.89
CA MET A 74 -18.88 9.12 16.89
C MET A 74 -17.74 8.63 17.77
N ALA A 75 -16.60 9.31 17.78
CA ALA A 75 -15.48 8.96 18.64
C ALA A 75 -15.80 9.08 20.13
N ALA A 76 -16.62 10.05 20.51
CA ALA A 76 -17.07 10.27 21.89
C ALA A 76 -18.11 9.25 22.38
N ALA A 77 -18.67 8.43 21.49
CA ALA A 77 -19.65 7.39 21.82
C ALA A 77 -19.04 5.99 21.73
N PRO A 78 -19.56 4.98 22.43
CA PRO A 78 -19.18 3.58 22.22
C PRO A 78 -19.27 3.19 20.75
N TYR A 79 -18.35 2.33 20.31
CA TYR A 79 -18.40 1.82 18.94
C TYR A 79 -19.69 1.05 18.67
N ALA A 80 -20.33 1.39 17.58
CA ALA A 80 -21.45 0.64 17.02
C ALA A 80 -21.12 0.30 15.57
N ALA A 81 -21.01 -0.98 15.28
CA ALA A 81 -20.81 -1.43 13.91
C ALA A 81 -21.97 -1.00 13.01
N PRO A 82 -21.73 -0.59 11.75
CA PRO A 82 -22.78 -0.31 10.79
C PRO A 82 -23.72 -1.51 10.65
N LYS A 83 -25.01 -1.30 10.80
CA LYS A 83 -26.04 -2.35 10.69
C LYS A 83 -26.49 -2.52 9.23
N LEU A 84 -25.56 -2.87 8.34
CA LEU A 84 -25.89 -3.19 6.95
C LEU A 84 -25.96 -4.70 6.80
N GLU A 85 -27.18 -5.22 6.56
CA GLU A 85 -27.39 -6.67 6.43
C GLU A 85 -27.32 -7.10 4.97
N LEU A 86 -26.49 -8.11 4.70
CA LEU A 86 -26.40 -8.79 3.42
C LEU A 86 -27.13 -10.12 3.53
N ALA A 87 -28.07 -10.41 2.62
CA ALA A 87 -28.78 -11.68 2.61
C ALA A 87 -27.83 -12.87 2.40
N ASP A 88 -28.16 -14.03 2.96
CA ASP A 88 -27.31 -15.21 2.92
C ASP A 88 -27.02 -15.71 1.51
N PHE A 89 -27.95 -15.53 0.59
CA PHE A 89 -27.71 -15.80 -0.83
C PHE A 89 -26.46 -15.07 -1.34
N TRP A 90 -26.34 -13.78 -1.07
CA TRP A 90 -25.19 -12.97 -1.51
C TRP A 90 -23.90 -13.31 -0.74
N LYS A 91 -24.02 -13.58 0.57
CA LYS A 91 -22.85 -13.96 1.40
C LYS A 91 -22.19 -15.26 0.96
N ASN A 92 -22.99 -16.21 0.44
CA ASN A 92 -22.58 -17.56 0.12
C ASN A 92 -22.25 -17.79 -1.36
N LEU A 93 -22.16 -16.73 -2.16
CA LEU A 93 -21.68 -16.82 -3.54
C LEU A 93 -20.28 -17.43 -3.57
N THR A 94 -20.03 -18.33 -4.51
CA THR A 94 -18.68 -18.80 -4.81
C THR A 94 -17.89 -17.72 -5.54
N TYR A 95 -16.58 -17.91 -5.67
CA TYR A 95 -15.73 -17.01 -6.46
C TYR A 95 -16.26 -16.81 -7.88
N ASP A 96 -16.53 -17.92 -8.60
CA ASP A 96 -16.99 -17.86 -9.99
C ASP A 96 -18.37 -17.19 -10.10
N GLN A 97 -19.25 -17.45 -9.14
CA GLN A 97 -20.55 -16.80 -9.09
C GLN A 97 -20.42 -15.29 -8.87
N HIS A 98 -19.59 -14.85 -7.94
CA HIS A 98 -19.38 -13.44 -7.67
C HIS A 98 -18.67 -12.74 -8.84
N ARG A 99 -17.68 -13.38 -9.45
CA ARG A 99 -16.97 -12.89 -10.63
C ARG A 99 -17.85 -12.70 -11.85
N ASP A 100 -18.92 -13.51 -11.99
CA ASP A 100 -19.88 -13.41 -13.09
C ASP A 100 -20.82 -12.19 -12.96
N ILE A 101 -20.92 -11.59 -11.76
CA ILE A 101 -21.66 -10.35 -11.54
C ILE A 101 -20.80 -9.18 -12.00
N ARG A 102 -21.24 -8.49 -13.06
CA ARG A 102 -20.47 -7.41 -13.69
C ARG A 102 -21.24 -6.10 -13.67
N PHE A 103 -20.55 -5.03 -13.27
CA PHE A 103 -21.10 -3.68 -13.36
C PHE A 103 -21.28 -3.28 -14.83
N GLN A 104 -22.39 -2.60 -15.14
CA GLN A 104 -22.67 -2.06 -16.48
C GLN A 104 -22.00 -0.67 -16.59
N MET A 105 -20.83 -0.60 -17.23
CA MET A 105 -19.97 0.59 -17.25
C MET A 105 -20.67 1.85 -17.79
N ASP A 106 -21.62 1.70 -18.74
CA ASP A 106 -22.39 2.82 -19.27
C ASP A 106 -23.44 3.37 -18.27
N SER A 107 -23.64 2.65 -17.17
CA SER A 107 -24.55 3.02 -16.08
C SER A 107 -23.83 3.61 -14.86
N GLY A 108 -22.52 3.85 -14.97
CA GLY A 108 -21.73 4.49 -13.92
C GLY A 108 -22.27 5.86 -13.55
N LEU A 109 -22.04 6.25 -12.29
CA LEU A 109 -22.36 7.60 -11.84
C LEU A 109 -21.58 8.59 -12.72
N TRP A 110 -22.29 9.57 -13.30
CA TRP A 110 -21.80 10.58 -14.27
C TRP A 110 -21.41 10.07 -15.67
N ALA A 111 -21.45 8.76 -15.94
CA ALA A 111 -21.05 8.20 -17.24
C ALA A 111 -21.83 8.81 -18.43
N LYS A 112 -23.14 9.06 -18.25
CA LYS A 112 -24.02 9.62 -19.29
C LYS A 112 -23.75 11.10 -19.56
N GLU A 113 -23.08 11.80 -18.67
CA GLU A 113 -22.79 13.23 -18.79
C GLU A 113 -21.56 13.53 -19.62
N LYS A 114 -20.80 12.49 -20.01
CA LYS A 114 -19.55 12.61 -20.79
C LYS A 114 -18.56 13.60 -20.16
N GLY A 115 -18.51 13.61 -18.83
CA GLY A 115 -17.55 14.37 -18.04
C GLY A 115 -16.19 13.69 -17.94
N PRO A 116 -15.23 14.29 -17.22
CA PRO A 116 -13.87 13.76 -17.08
C PRO A 116 -13.79 12.49 -16.23
N PHE A 117 -14.79 12.22 -15.40
CA PHE A 117 -14.80 11.07 -14.48
C PHE A 117 -16.12 10.30 -14.54
N SER A 118 -16.04 9.00 -14.28
CA SER A 118 -17.16 8.10 -14.05
C SER A 118 -16.86 7.20 -12.88
N ILE A 119 -17.89 6.85 -12.08
CA ILE A 119 -17.76 5.95 -10.93
C ILE A 119 -18.59 4.69 -11.15
N ASP A 120 -17.94 3.55 -11.02
CA ASP A 120 -18.58 2.24 -11.01
C ASP A 120 -18.62 1.70 -9.57
N PHE A 121 -19.58 0.82 -9.29
CA PHE A 121 -19.77 0.26 -7.96
C PHE A 121 -19.49 -1.24 -7.95
N PHE A 122 -19.06 -1.76 -6.79
CA PHE A 122 -18.84 -3.19 -6.61
C PHE A 122 -20.02 -3.83 -5.89
N HIS A 123 -20.45 -4.97 -6.43
CA HIS A 123 -21.50 -5.79 -5.82
C HIS A 123 -20.96 -6.50 -4.57
N PRO A 124 -21.65 -6.45 -3.40
CA PRO A 124 -21.24 -7.21 -2.24
C PRO A 124 -21.51 -8.70 -2.41
N GLY A 125 -20.59 -9.54 -1.94
CA GLY A 125 -20.71 -10.99 -2.01
C GLY A 125 -19.38 -11.71 -1.82
N TRP A 126 -19.39 -13.02 -1.74
CA TRP A 126 -18.22 -13.88 -1.55
C TRP A 126 -17.34 -13.41 -0.37
N THR A 127 -16.13 -12.85 -0.60
CA THR A 127 -15.27 -12.25 0.43
C THR A 127 -15.58 -10.78 0.68
N ALA A 128 -16.15 -10.07 -0.30
CA ALA A 128 -16.52 -8.65 -0.21
C ALA A 128 -17.88 -8.46 0.47
N LYS A 129 -18.00 -8.91 1.74
CA LYS A 129 -19.29 -8.94 2.48
C LYS A 129 -19.59 -7.63 3.21
N LYS A 130 -18.57 -6.82 3.50
CA LYS A 130 -18.77 -5.50 4.10
C LYS A 130 -19.30 -4.54 3.05
N MET A 131 -20.24 -3.72 3.46
CA MET A 131 -20.87 -2.73 2.58
C MET A 131 -20.53 -1.32 3.08
N VAL A 132 -20.47 -0.39 2.13
CA VAL A 132 -20.28 1.04 2.36
C VAL A 132 -21.50 1.82 1.87
N LEU A 133 -21.80 2.93 2.51
CA LEU A 133 -22.80 3.88 2.06
C LEU A 133 -22.15 4.91 1.14
N LEU A 134 -22.78 5.16 0.01
CA LEU A 134 -22.30 6.10 -0.98
C LEU A 134 -23.26 7.29 -1.09
N HIS A 135 -22.71 8.48 -1.22
CA HIS A 135 -23.46 9.71 -1.41
C HIS A 135 -22.90 10.48 -2.60
N GLU A 136 -23.76 11.02 -3.43
CA GLU A 136 -23.36 12.05 -4.40
C GLU A 136 -23.45 13.42 -3.73
N VAL A 137 -22.42 14.23 -3.88
CA VAL A 137 -22.42 15.65 -3.44
C VAL A 137 -22.48 16.55 -4.65
N LYS A 138 -23.51 17.39 -4.73
CA LYS A 138 -23.70 18.37 -5.80
C LYS A 138 -24.06 19.73 -5.21
N GLY A 139 -23.21 20.73 -5.46
CA GLY A 139 -23.42 22.09 -4.95
C GLY A 139 -23.53 22.17 -3.42
N GLY A 140 -22.70 21.39 -2.71
CA GLY A 140 -22.70 21.34 -1.24
C GLY A 140 -23.87 20.57 -0.61
N LYS A 141 -24.65 19.83 -1.40
CA LYS A 141 -25.73 18.99 -0.92
C LYS A 141 -25.45 17.51 -1.22
N SER A 142 -25.58 16.65 -0.21
CA SER A 142 -25.40 15.21 -0.33
C SER A 142 -26.74 14.50 -0.55
N THR A 143 -26.73 13.51 -1.43
CA THR A 143 -27.86 12.62 -1.69
C THR A 143 -27.38 11.17 -1.61
N ALA A 144 -28.03 10.33 -0.81
CA ALA A 144 -27.67 8.92 -0.67
C ALA A 144 -27.92 8.14 -1.98
N LEU A 145 -26.91 7.37 -2.40
CA LEU A 145 -26.99 6.46 -3.54
C LEU A 145 -27.43 5.09 -3.03
N LYS A 146 -28.70 4.76 -3.21
CA LYS A 146 -29.24 3.45 -2.85
C LYS A 146 -28.70 2.37 -3.78
N PHE A 147 -28.51 1.18 -3.24
CA PHE A 147 -28.13 0.03 -4.07
C PHE A 147 -29.20 -0.23 -5.15
N ASP A 148 -28.74 -0.37 -6.39
CA ASP A 148 -29.59 -0.66 -7.54
C ASP A 148 -29.09 -1.92 -8.27
N GLN A 149 -29.91 -2.98 -8.24
CA GLN A 149 -29.62 -4.22 -8.95
C GLN A 149 -29.52 -4.01 -10.48
N GLY A 150 -30.25 -3.04 -11.02
CA GLY A 150 -30.25 -2.71 -12.43
C GLY A 150 -28.90 -2.22 -12.97
N LEU A 151 -27.95 -1.85 -12.09
CA LEU A 151 -26.60 -1.46 -12.48
C LEU A 151 -25.68 -2.65 -12.77
N PHE A 152 -26.13 -3.89 -12.52
CA PHE A 152 -25.32 -5.09 -12.65
C PHE A 152 -25.90 -6.07 -13.65
N ASN A 153 -25.02 -6.73 -14.39
CA ASN A 153 -25.32 -7.93 -15.16
C ASN A 153 -24.96 -9.14 -14.29
N TYR A 154 -25.95 -9.95 -13.96
CA TYR A 154 -25.80 -11.12 -13.10
C TYR A 154 -25.35 -12.40 -13.85
N GLY A 155 -25.08 -12.30 -15.14
CA GLY A 155 -24.59 -13.41 -15.94
C GLY A 155 -25.53 -14.61 -15.88
N LYS A 156 -25.04 -15.76 -15.42
CA LYS A 156 -25.79 -17.02 -15.29
C LYS A 156 -26.50 -17.16 -13.94
N GLN A 157 -26.39 -16.19 -13.04
CA GLN A 157 -26.94 -16.27 -11.69
C GLN A 157 -28.48 -16.22 -11.74
N LYS A 158 -29.13 -17.21 -11.12
CA LYS A 158 -30.56 -17.20 -10.87
C LYS A 158 -30.83 -16.72 -9.45
N ILE A 159 -31.20 -15.46 -9.32
CA ILE A 159 -31.51 -14.87 -8.01
C ILE A 159 -32.89 -15.43 -7.58
N PRO A 160 -32.98 -16.12 -6.41
CA PRO A 160 -34.26 -16.61 -5.92
C PRO A 160 -35.25 -15.47 -5.71
N ALA A 161 -36.51 -15.73 -6.05
CA ALA A 161 -37.57 -14.75 -5.82
C ALA A 161 -37.65 -14.37 -4.33
N GLY A 162 -37.77 -13.09 -4.05
CA GLY A 162 -37.85 -12.60 -2.66
C GLY A 162 -36.50 -12.44 -1.98
N THR A 163 -35.35 -12.68 -2.65
CA THR A 163 -34.03 -12.39 -2.10
C THR A 163 -33.90 -10.88 -1.83
N PRO A 164 -33.64 -10.46 -0.58
CA PRO A 164 -33.44 -9.05 -0.28
C PRO A 164 -32.24 -8.46 -1.03
N SER A 165 -32.43 -7.27 -1.59
CA SER A 165 -31.32 -6.52 -2.21
C SER A 165 -30.30 -6.11 -1.15
N PRO A 166 -29.00 -6.04 -1.49
CA PRO A 166 -28.00 -5.42 -0.65
C PRO A 166 -28.40 -3.99 -0.23
N GLN A 167 -27.98 -3.57 0.95
CA GLN A 167 -28.29 -2.22 1.47
C GLN A 167 -27.22 -1.18 1.12
N GLY A 168 -26.11 -1.60 0.51
CA GLY A 168 -24.99 -0.76 0.07
C GLY A 168 -24.12 -1.51 -0.92
N TYR A 169 -23.03 -0.91 -1.31
CA TYR A 169 -22.04 -1.44 -2.24
C TYR A 169 -20.83 -1.99 -1.48
N ALA A 170 -20.06 -2.92 -2.06
CA ALA A 170 -18.82 -3.40 -1.44
C ALA A 170 -17.67 -2.39 -1.55
N GLY A 171 -17.82 -1.39 -2.38
CA GLY A 171 -16.86 -0.36 -2.69
C GLY A 171 -17.16 0.28 -4.02
N TRP A 172 -16.19 1.04 -4.54
CA TRP A 172 -16.33 1.77 -5.78
C TRP A 172 -14.97 1.97 -6.47
N ARG A 173 -15.02 2.25 -7.76
CA ARG A 173 -13.84 2.63 -8.55
C ARG A 173 -14.13 3.86 -9.40
N ALA A 174 -13.09 4.64 -9.62
CA ALA A 174 -13.15 5.79 -10.53
C ALA A 174 -12.47 5.48 -11.86
N ARG A 175 -13.03 6.04 -12.92
CA ARG A 175 -12.53 5.93 -14.29
C ARG A 175 -12.30 7.31 -14.87
N THR A 176 -11.28 7.43 -15.71
CA THR A 176 -10.96 8.64 -16.48
C THR A 176 -10.25 8.28 -17.78
N HIS A 177 -10.11 9.22 -18.71
CA HIS A 177 -9.29 9.08 -19.92
C HIS A 177 -7.79 9.18 -19.57
N LEU A 178 -7.24 8.12 -18.94
CA LEU A 178 -5.88 8.10 -18.43
C LEU A 178 -4.86 7.80 -19.53
N ASN A 179 -5.07 6.71 -20.28
CA ASN A 179 -4.12 6.24 -21.29
C ASN A 179 -4.48 6.74 -22.68
N THR A 180 -5.77 6.76 -23.04
CA THR A 180 -6.26 7.18 -24.35
C THR A 180 -7.48 8.09 -24.23
N ALA A 181 -7.74 8.89 -25.24
CA ALA A 181 -8.92 9.77 -25.28
C ALA A 181 -10.24 9.03 -25.52
N ASP A 182 -10.18 7.82 -26.06
CA ASP A 182 -11.38 7.08 -26.49
C ASP A 182 -11.91 6.10 -25.45
N TYR A 183 -11.12 5.84 -24.39
CA TYR A 183 -11.45 4.88 -23.36
C TYR A 183 -11.20 5.44 -21.95
N MET A 184 -12.15 5.24 -21.06
CA MET A 184 -12.00 5.60 -19.65
C MET A 184 -11.40 4.42 -18.88
N ASP A 185 -10.14 4.53 -18.53
CA ASP A 185 -9.43 3.54 -17.71
C ASP A 185 -9.87 3.61 -16.26
N GLU A 186 -9.94 2.48 -15.58
CA GLU A 186 -9.98 2.43 -14.12
C GLU A 186 -8.63 2.90 -13.58
N PHE A 187 -8.63 3.89 -12.68
CA PHE A 187 -7.38 4.43 -12.15
C PHE A 187 -7.31 4.48 -10.61
N LEU A 188 -8.46 4.32 -9.96
CA LEU A 188 -8.59 4.38 -8.50
C LEU A 188 -9.67 3.42 -8.04
N VAL A 189 -9.40 2.67 -6.96
CA VAL A 189 -10.35 1.75 -6.34
C VAL A 189 -10.31 1.88 -4.82
N PHE A 190 -11.50 1.89 -4.19
CA PHE A 190 -11.72 1.75 -2.75
C PHE A 190 -12.56 0.51 -2.50
N MET A 191 -12.00 -0.50 -1.84
CA MET A 191 -12.70 -1.74 -1.52
C MET A 191 -12.04 -2.46 -0.33
N GLY A 192 -12.85 -2.84 0.65
CA GLY A 192 -12.41 -3.59 1.82
C GLY A 192 -11.76 -2.73 2.90
N ALA A 193 -12.32 -2.70 4.10
CA ALA A 193 -11.88 -1.88 5.22
C ALA A 193 -11.57 -0.43 4.77
N SER A 194 -10.34 0.04 4.94
CA SER A 194 -9.91 1.35 4.45
C SER A 194 -8.87 1.27 3.33
N TYR A 195 -8.82 0.15 2.60
CA TYR A 195 -7.89 -0.05 1.50
C TYR A 195 -8.29 0.74 0.25
N PHE A 196 -7.27 1.25 -0.43
CA PHE A 196 -7.40 1.82 -1.76
C PHE A 196 -6.12 1.66 -2.59
N ARG A 197 -6.31 1.65 -3.91
CA ARG A 197 -5.21 1.56 -4.87
C ARG A 197 -5.44 2.61 -5.96
N ALA A 198 -4.35 3.17 -6.47
CA ALA A 198 -4.37 4.00 -7.66
C ALA A 198 -3.30 3.55 -8.65
N ILE A 199 -3.42 3.96 -9.90
CA ILE A 199 -2.41 3.73 -10.93
C ILE A 199 -2.06 5.05 -11.62
N PRO A 200 -0.80 5.26 -11.98
CA PRO A 200 -0.42 6.29 -12.93
C PRO A 200 -0.69 5.82 -14.36
N LYS A 201 -0.50 6.71 -15.33
CA LYS A 201 -0.60 6.37 -16.74
C LYS A 201 0.32 5.19 -17.10
N ASP A 202 -0.17 4.29 -17.95
CA ASP A 202 0.55 3.13 -18.50
C ASP A 202 1.06 2.12 -17.43
N ALA A 203 0.40 2.03 -16.27
CA ALA A 203 0.76 1.08 -15.22
C ALA A 203 -0.43 0.21 -14.77
N PRO A 204 -0.19 -1.06 -14.36
CA PRO A 204 -1.17 -1.88 -13.67
C PRO A 204 -1.25 -1.50 -12.18
N TYR A 205 -2.18 -2.13 -11.44
CA TYR A 205 -2.18 -2.05 -9.99
C TYR A 205 -0.98 -2.79 -9.38
N GLY A 206 -0.43 -2.24 -8.30
CA GLY A 206 0.56 -2.83 -7.42
C GLY A 206 0.11 -2.76 -5.97
N LEU A 207 0.99 -2.26 -5.10
CA LEU A 207 0.75 -2.14 -3.67
C LEU A 207 -0.51 -1.33 -3.32
N SER A 208 -1.05 -1.59 -2.13
CA SER A 208 -2.23 -0.91 -1.58
C SER A 208 -1.84 0.15 -0.56
N ALA A 209 -2.57 1.27 -0.56
CA ALA A 209 -2.63 2.18 0.58
C ALA A 209 -3.84 1.84 1.47
N ARG A 210 -3.77 2.25 2.73
CA ARG A 210 -4.89 2.19 3.68
C ARG A 210 -5.16 3.58 4.23
N GLY A 211 -6.39 3.85 4.66
CA GLY A 211 -6.67 5.08 5.41
C GLY A 211 -5.92 5.11 6.73
N LEU A 212 -6.01 4.03 7.50
CA LEU A 212 -5.39 3.91 8.82
C LEU A 212 -5.09 2.44 9.13
N SER A 213 -4.08 2.20 9.96
CA SER A 213 -3.82 0.90 10.56
C SER A 213 -3.70 0.99 12.07
N ILE A 214 -4.13 -0.05 12.77
CA ILE A 214 -4.05 -0.13 14.23
C ILE A 214 -3.45 -1.47 14.63
N ASN A 215 -2.32 -1.43 15.35
CA ASN A 215 -1.60 -2.60 15.84
C ASN A 215 -1.16 -3.56 14.73
N SER A 216 -0.92 -3.04 13.51
CA SER A 216 -0.54 -3.87 12.36
C SER A 216 0.80 -4.55 12.57
N GLY A 217 0.85 -5.87 12.33
CA GLY A 217 2.07 -6.65 12.44
C GLY A 217 2.69 -6.71 13.83
N LEU A 218 1.96 -6.40 14.90
CA LEU A 218 2.45 -6.54 16.27
C LEU A 218 2.22 -7.97 16.80
N PRO A 219 3.27 -8.73 17.13
CA PRO A 219 3.12 -10.07 17.65
C PRO A 219 2.29 -10.11 18.94
N GLY A 220 1.32 -11.04 19.01
CA GLY A 220 0.47 -11.23 20.20
C GLY A 220 -0.56 -10.12 20.46
N VAL A 221 -0.71 -9.18 19.54
CA VAL A 221 -1.71 -8.11 19.60
C VAL A 221 -2.63 -8.23 18.39
N GLY A 222 -3.95 -8.20 18.61
CA GLY A 222 -4.91 -8.24 17.51
C GLY A 222 -4.81 -6.97 16.66
N GLU A 223 -4.65 -7.13 15.35
CA GLU A 223 -4.77 -6.03 14.40
C GLU A 223 -6.23 -5.60 14.28
N GLU A 224 -6.48 -4.30 14.27
CA GLU A 224 -7.79 -3.73 13.97
C GLU A 224 -7.74 -3.10 12.57
N PHE A 225 -8.78 -3.36 11.79
CA PHE A 225 -8.96 -2.81 10.45
C PHE A 225 -10.12 -1.80 10.48
N PRO A 226 -9.85 -0.51 10.73
CA PRO A 226 -10.88 0.52 10.61
C PRO A 226 -11.45 0.55 9.19
N ASP A 227 -12.77 0.74 9.08
CA ASP A 227 -13.48 0.72 7.80
C ASP A 227 -13.83 2.15 7.36
N PHE A 228 -13.67 2.45 6.07
CA PHE A 228 -14.42 3.53 5.46
C PHE A 228 -15.87 3.08 5.32
N SER A 229 -16.74 3.60 6.17
CA SER A 229 -18.16 3.20 6.23
C SER A 229 -19.06 4.02 5.31
N GLU A 230 -18.65 5.25 5.00
CA GLU A 230 -19.39 6.17 4.14
C GLU A 230 -18.44 6.91 3.23
N PHE A 231 -18.87 7.15 1.99
CA PHE A 231 -18.17 8.01 1.02
C PHE A 231 -19.09 9.07 0.46
N TYR A 232 -18.55 10.25 0.28
CA TYR A 232 -19.20 11.42 -0.29
C TYR A 232 -18.44 11.80 -1.56
N LEU A 233 -19.03 11.45 -2.72
CA LEU A 233 -18.45 11.62 -4.05
C LEU A 233 -18.90 12.99 -4.58
N GLU A 234 -17.97 13.95 -4.63
CA GLU A 234 -18.28 15.28 -5.10
C GLU A 234 -18.36 15.31 -6.63
N LYS A 235 -19.50 15.75 -7.16
CA LYS A 235 -19.71 15.80 -8.60
C LYS A 235 -18.72 16.76 -9.25
N PRO A 236 -17.83 16.29 -10.17
CA PRO A 236 -16.85 17.13 -10.81
C PRO A 236 -17.50 18.09 -11.80
N GLY A 237 -16.86 19.23 -12.00
CA GLY A 237 -17.19 20.14 -13.11
C GLY A 237 -16.89 19.48 -14.47
N LYS A 238 -17.43 20.06 -15.55
CA LYS A 238 -17.29 19.50 -16.91
C LYS A 238 -15.83 19.40 -17.38
N ASP A 239 -14.98 20.33 -16.95
CA ASP A 239 -13.58 20.42 -17.33
C ASP A 239 -12.65 20.20 -16.13
N ALA A 240 -13.13 19.45 -15.11
CA ALA A 240 -12.35 19.19 -13.91
C ALA A 240 -11.24 18.17 -14.19
N ASP A 241 -10.03 18.48 -13.74
CA ASP A 241 -8.87 17.59 -13.72
C ASP A 241 -8.71 16.84 -12.40
N VAL A 242 -9.59 17.12 -11.43
CA VAL A 242 -9.53 16.63 -10.05
C VAL A 242 -10.84 15.99 -9.64
N LEU A 243 -10.74 14.80 -9.02
CA LEU A 243 -11.86 14.14 -8.34
C LEU A 243 -11.73 14.38 -6.82
N ARG A 244 -12.79 14.92 -6.19
CA ARG A 244 -12.85 15.09 -4.72
C ARG A 244 -13.77 14.06 -4.10
N VAL A 245 -13.29 13.45 -3.02
CA VAL A 245 -14.02 12.44 -2.26
C VAL A 245 -13.78 12.66 -0.78
N SER A 246 -14.84 12.63 0.03
CA SER A 246 -14.69 12.56 1.48
C SER A 246 -15.17 11.21 1.99
N ALA A 247 -14.57 10.72 3.08
CA ALA A 247 -14.91 9.44 3.67
C ALA A 247 -14.99 9.50 5.20
N LEU A 248 -15.90 8.75 5.77
CA LEU A 248 -16.02 8.53 7.21
C LEU A 248 -15.35 7.22 7.57
N LEU A 249 -14.29 7.30 8.38
CA LEU A 249 -13.60 6.14 8.93
C LEU A 249 -14.16 5.79 10.31
N THR A 250 -14.40 4.51 10.55
CA THR A 250 -14.87 4.02 11.85
C THR A 250 -14.23 2.69 12.21
N GLY A 251 -13.93 2.54 13.49
CA GLY A 251 -13.37 1.34 14.09
C GLY A 251 -13.66 1.30 15.59
N GLU A 252 -13.32 0.18 16.22
CA GLU A 252 -13.51 0.01 17.68
C GLU A 252 -12.69 1.03 18.47
N SER A 253 -11.46 1.32 18.02
CA SER A 253 -10.52 2.21 18.71
C SER A 253 -10.51 3.63 18.17
N VAL A 254 -11.19 3.92 17.04
CA VAL A 254 -10.99 5.16 16.31
C VAL A 254 -12.25 5.59 15.54
N ALA A 255 -12.42 6.88 15.35
CA ALA A 255 -13.22 7.45 14.26
C ALA A 255 -12.45 8.59 13.60
N GLY A 256 -12.70 8.82 12.32
CA GLY A 256 -12.03 9.88 11.56
C GLY A 256 -12.80 10.30 10.33
N ALA A 257 -12.46 11.48 9.83
CA ALA A 257 -12.93 12.02 8.56
C ALA A 257 -11.74 12.20 7.63
N TYR A 258 -11.89 11.78 6.39
CA TYR A 258 -10.88 11.89 5.35
C TYR A 258 -11.41 12.72 4.18
N GLN A 259 -10.54 13.52 3.60
CA GLN A 259 -10.79 14.18 2.32
C GLN A 259 -9.65 13.85 1.37
N PHE A 260 -10.01 13.35 0.21
CA PHE A 260 -9.11 12.99 -0.87
C PHE A 260 -9.32 13.96 -2.03
N THR A 261 -8.24 14.59 -2.49
CA THR A 261 -8.19 15.35 -3.74
C THR A 261 -7.29 14.57 -4.70
N ILE A 262 -7.88 14.00 -5.75
CA ILE A 262 -7.23 13.02 -6.61
C ILE A 262 -7.02 13.62 -7.99
N THR A 263 -5.76 13.65 -8.42
CA THR A 263 -5.33 14.13 -9.74
C THR A 263 -4.70 12.98 -10.52
N PRO A 264 -5.41 12.37 -11.49
CA PRO A 264 -4.83 11.33 -12.34
C PRO A 264 -3.88 11.93 -13.38
N GLY A 265 -2.90 11.14 -13.83
CA GLY A 265 -1.96 11.60 -14.84
C GLY A 265 -0.75 10.70 -15.02
N PRO A 266 0.37 11.21 -15.57
CA PRO A 266 1.65 10.50 -15.61
C PRO A 266 2.07 9.97 -14.23
N GLU A 267 1.79 10.75 -13.20
CA GLU A 267 1.69 10.34 -11.80
C GLU A 267 0.25 10.54 -11.35
N THR A 268 -0.30 9.60 -10.59
CA THR A 268 -1.57 9.83 -9.92
C THR A 268 -1.30 10.32 -8.50
N VAL A 269 -1.71 11.54 -8.24
CA VAL A 269 -1.51 12.22 -6.95
C VAL A 269 -2.80 12.18 -6.15
N VAL A 270 -2.72 11.71 -4.91
CA VAL A 270 -3.83 11.74 -3.95
C VAL A 270 -3.41 12.59 -2.75
N ASP A 271 -3.92 13.81 -2.69
CA ASP A 271 -3.75 14.70 -1.54
C ASP A 271 -4.78 14.31 -0.47
N VAL A 272 -4.30 14.01 0.74
CA VAL A 272 -5.11 13.44 1.82
C VAL A 272 -5.09 14.36 3.04
N VAL A 273 -6.25 14.81 3.44
CA VAL A 273 -6.46 15.45 4.75
C VAL A 273 -7.25 14.49 5.63
N ALA A 274 -6.71 14.14 6.78
CA ALA A 274 -7.33 13.23 7.73
C ALA A 274 -7.47 13.91 9.11
N GLU A 275 -8.65 13.83 9.69
CA GLU A 275 -8.91 14.22 11.07
C GLU A 275 -9.30 12.97 11.88
N ILE A 276 -8.52 12.62 12.90
CA ILE A 276 -8.59 11.34 13.60
C ILE A 276 -8.76 11.57 15.09
N THR A 277 -9.67 10.82 15.72
CA THR A 277 -9.90 10.84 17.17
C THR A 277 -9.92 9.40 17.69
N LEU A 278 -9.05 9.09 18.67
CA LEU A 278 -9.04 7.79 19.34
C LEU A 278 -10.18 7.69 20.35
N ARG A 279 -10.88 6.54 20.36
CA ARG A 279 -11.88 6.16 21.36
C ARG A 279 -11.25 5.54 22.60
N ARG A 280 -10.18 4.78 22.41
CA ARG A 280 -9.44 4.06 23.44
C ARG A 280 -7.95 4.02 23.11
N PRO A 281 -7.07 3.74 24.08
CA PRO A 281 -5.65 3.61 23.83
C PRO A 281 -5.36 2.48 22.81
N VAL A 282 -4.40 2.71 21.92
CA VAL A 282 -3.85 1.72 20.99
C VAL A 282 -2.35 1.58 21.21
N ARG A 283 -1.77 0.42 20.92
CA ARG A 283 -0.32 0.25 21.04
C ARG A 283 0.44 0.89 19.90
N GLN A 284 -0.15 0.88 18.71
CA GLN A 284 0.43 1.45 17.50
C GLN A 284 -0.68 2.04 16.65
N LEU A 285 -0.55 3.31 16.32
CA LEU A 285 -1.35 3.98 15.31
C LEU A 285 -0.51 4.19 14.07
N GLY A 286 -0.91 3.59 12.94
CA GLY A 286 -0.20 3.71 11.67
C GLY A 286 -0.92 4.67 10.72
N LEU A 287 -0.23 5.77 10.39
CA LEU A 287 -0.66 6.77 9.39
C LEU A 287 -0.04 6.46 8.03
N ALA A 288 -0.74 6.84 6.96
CA ALA A 288 -0.33 6.60 5.57
C ALA A 288 0.21 5.17 5.34
N PRO A 289 -0.50 4.12 5.81
CA PRO A 289 0.03 2.77 5.75
C PRO A 289 -0.07 2.19 4.35
N PHE A 290 0.95 1.40 3.99
CA PHE A 290 0.98 0.58 2.78
C PHE A 290 0.96 -0.89 3.10
N SER A 291 0.41 -1.68 2.19
CA SER A 291 0.56 -3.12 2.12
C SER A 291 1.09 -3.49 0.75
N SER A 292 2.17 -4.26 0.73
CA SER A 292 2.85 -4.70 -0.48
C SER A 292 3.23 -6.16 -0.38
N MET A 293 3.69 -6.73 -1.49
CA MET A 293 4.13 -8.12 -1.57
C MET A 293 5.60 -8.17 -1.97
N PHE A 294 6.38 -8.98 -1.25
CA PHE A 294 7.73 -9.39 -1.61
C PHE A 294 7.89 -10.88 -1.32
N TRP A 295 7.95 -11.70 -2.36
CA TRP A 295 8.14 -13.13 -2.21
C TRP A 295 9.61 -13.51 -2.31
N PHE A 296 10.28 -13.17 -3.40
CA PHE A 296 11.72 -13.27 -3.58
C PHE A 296 12.24 -12.27 -4.63
N GLY A 297 13.52 -11.95 -4.53
CA GLY A 297 14.26 -11.06 -5.43
C GLY A 297 15.71 -11.51 -5.57
N GLU A 298 16.57 -10.66 -6.12
CA GLU A 298 17.96 -10.96 -6.46
C GLU A 298 18.86 -11.35 -5.26
N SER A 299 18.44 -11.04 -4.04
CA SER A 299 19.15 -11.44 -2.81
C SER A 299 18.78 -12.85 -2.32
N THR A 300 17.80 -13.48 -2.96
CA THR A 300 17.24 -14.76 -2.53
C THR A 300 17.13 -15.71 -3.71
N HIS A 301 17.53 -16.97 -3.53
CA HIS A 301 17.31 -17.97 -4.57
C HIS A 301 15.82 -18.24 -4.76
N PRO A 302 15.32 -18.27 -6.03
CA PRO A 302 13.94 -18.63 -6.31
C PRO A 302 13.63 -20.01 -5.72
N LYS A 303 12.36 -20.20 -5.32
CA LYS A 303 11.91 -21.51 -4.86
C LYS A 303 12.02 -22.55 -5.98
N PRO A 304 12.31 -23.83 -5.66
CA PRO A 304 12.24 -24.88 -6.67
C PRO A 304 10.90 -24.82 -7.41
N TYR A 305 10.94 -24.94 -8.73
CA TYR A 305 9.79 -24.95 -9.64
C TYR A 305 9.20 -23.59 -10.01
N ASP A 306 9.71 -22.46 -9.53
CA ASP A 306 9.37 -21.15 -10.09
C ASP A 306 10.41 -20.77 -11.16
N PHE A 307 9.92 -20.39 -12.35
CA PHE A 307 10.80 -20.00 -13.48
C PHE A 307 11.20 -18.53 -13.41
N ARG A 308 10.47 -17.73 -12.62
CA ARG A 308 10.68 -16.29 -12.49
C ARG A 308 11.90 -16.01 -11.62
N PRO A 309 12.81 -15.11 -12.03
CA PRO A 309 13.94 -14.72 -11.17
C PRO A 309 13.50 -13.94 -9.93
N GLU A 310 12.48 -13.08 -10.06
CA GLU A 310 11.98 -12.22 -9.00
C GLU A 310 10.45 -12.15 -9.01
N VAL A 311 9.84 -12.03 -7.82
CA VAL A 311 8.39 -11.86 -7.66
C VAL A 311 8.11 -10.92 -6.50
N HIS A 312 7.78 -9.65 -6.82
CA HIS A 312 7.45 -8.63 -5.83
C HIS A 312 6.74 -7.41 -6.43
N ASP A 313 5.95 -6.72 -5.62
CA ASP A 313 5.29 -5.45 -5.95
C ASP A 313 6.16 -4.24 -5.63
N SER A 314 7.10 -4.42 -4.70
CA SER A 314 8.08 -3.41 -4.30
C SER A 314 9.40 -4.10 -3.98
N ASP A 315 10.52 -3.45 -4.31
CA ASP A 315 11.87 -3.97 -4.07
C ASP A 315 12.61 -3.25 -2.93
N GLY A 316 12.15 -2.07 -2.50
CA GLY A 316 12.85 -1.34 -1.46
C GLY A 316 12.10 -0.16 -0.85
N LEU A 317 12.56 0.21 0.33
CA LEU A 317 12.15 1.41 1.06
C LEU A 317 13.16 2.53 0.83
N LEU A 318 12.72 3.65 0.27
CA LEU A 318 13.49 4.90 0.20
C LEU A 318 12.96 5.87 1.24
N MET A 319 13.87 6.45 2.04
CA MET A 319 13.58 7.47 3.04
C MET A 319 14.35 8.75 2.71
N GLU A 320 13.65 9.87 2.57
CA GLU A 320 14.26 11.20 2.47
C GLU A 320 14.16 11.89 3.82
N LEU A 321 15.28 12.02 4.49
CA LEU A 321 15.39 12.62 5.82
C LEU A 321 15.13 14.13 5.76
N GLY A 322 14.83 14.74 6.90
CA GLY A 322 14.70 16.20 7.02
C GLY A 322 15.95 16.95 6.55
N SER A 323 17.14 16.36 6.70
CA SER A 323 18.41 16.86 6.17
C SER A 323 18.51 16.85 4.63
N GLY A 324 17.65 16.09 3.96
CA GLY A 324 17.71 15.83 2.52
C GLY A 324 18.54 14.60 2.13
N ASN A 325 19.14 13.90 3.07
CA ASN A 325 19.86 12.65 2.79
C ASN A 325 18.86 11.55 2.42
N LEU A 326 19.24 10.74 1.42
CA LEU A 326 18.45 9.60 0.95
C LEU A 326 19.02 8.31 1.53
N HIS A 327 18.17 7.54 2.20
CA HIS A 327 18.48 6.22 2.71
C HIS A 327 17.63 5.18 2.00
N TYR A 328 18.26 4.18 1.42
CA TYR A 328 17.59 3.08 0.74
C TYR A 328 17.82 1.75 1.48
N ARG A 329 16.73 1.04 1.76
CA ARG A 329 16.73 -0.27 2.38
C ARG A 329 16.03 -1.26 1.46
N PRO A 330 16.75 -2.25 0.87
CA PRO A 330 16.13 -3.28 0.04
C PRO A 330 15.16 -4.12 0.85
N LEU A 331 14.06 -4.57 0.24
CA LEU A 331 13.18 -5.58 0.83
C LEU A 331 13.81 -6.97 0.68
N GLU A 332 13.39 -7.90 1.53
CA GLU A 332 13.98 -9.23 1.58
C GLU A 332 12.98 -10.32 1.93
N THR A 333 13.28 -11.52 1.46
CA THR A 333 12.59 -12.73 1.91
C THR A 333 12.98 -13.06 3.34
N THR A 334 12.01 -13.22 4.20
CA THR A 334 12.22 -13.41 5.64
C THR A 334 12.56 -14.84 6.04
N LYS A 335 12.56 -15.79 5.11
CA LYS A 335 12.85 -17.23 5.34
C LYS A 335 12.11 -17.83 6.55
N GLY A 336 10.86 -17.41 6.75
CA GLY A 336 10.02 -17.90 7.85
C GLY A 336 10.13 -17.10 9.15
N GLN A 337 10.94 -16.04 9.18
CA GLN A 337 11.08 -15.13 10.33
C GLN A 337 10.26 -13.87 10.12
N PHE A 338 9.83 -13.29 11.20
CA PHE A 338 9.20 -11.97 11.21
C PHE A 338 10.27 -10.90 11.40
N ARG A 339 10.28 -9.88 10.54
CA ARG A 339 11.18 -8.74 10.65
C ARG A 339 10.42 -7.46 10.90
N HIS A 340 10.92 -6.64 11.80
CA HIS A 340 10.36 -5.34 12.11
C HIS A 340 11.47 -4.31 12.28
N CYS A 341 11.68 -3.50 11.25
CA CYS A 341 12.63 -2.39 11.27
C CYS A 341 11.91 -1.09 11.63
N VAL A 342 12.51 -0.29 12.51
CA VAL A 342 11.95 0.97 12.98
C VAL A 342 12.97 2.09 12.78
N PHE A 343 12.57 3.12 12.03
CA PHE A 343 13.40 4.28 11.74
C PHE A 343 12.80 5.53 12.39
N THR A 344 13.46 6.05 13.42
CA THR A 344 13.04 7.32 14.02
C THR A 344 13.46 8.46 13.10
N MET A 345 12.49 9.28 12.70
CA MET A 345 12.68 10.39 11.78
C MET A 345 12.08 11.68 12.36
N GLU A 346 12.82 12.76 12.19
CA GLU A 346 12.35 14.11 12.49
C GLU A 346 12.15 14.86 11.17
N LYS A 347 10.97 15.45 11.00
CA LYS A 347 10.56 16.22 9.83
C LYS A 347 10.96 15.54 8.51
N PRO A 348 10.54 14.28 8.29
CA PRO A 348 10.88 13.57 7.05
C PRO A 348 10.33 14.36 5.87
N ARG A 349 11.11 14.42 4.77
CA ARG A 349 10.61 15.01 3.52
C ARG A 349 9.72 14.04 2.77
N SER A 350 10.09 12.74 2.79
CA SER A 350 9.28 11.70 2.18
C SER A 350 9.73 10.29 2.59
N TRP A 351 8.88 9.30 2.30
CA TRP A 351 9.25 7.89 2.23
C TRP A 351 8.48 7.19 1.13
N SER A 352 9.03 6.10 0.59
CA SER A 352 8.46 5.43 -0.57
C SER A 352 8.69 3.92 -0.50
N LEU A 353 7.69 3.13 -0.89
CA LEU A 353 7.94 1.78 -1.38
C LEU A 353 8.14 1.84 -2.89
N LEU A 354 9.30 1.40 -3.33
CA LEU A 354 9.74 1.50 -4.72
C LEU A 354 9.70 0.14 -5.39
N GLN A 355 9.35 0.13 -6.66
CA GLN A 355 9.60 -0.94 -7.61
C GLN A 355 10.60 -0.40 -8.63
N ARG A 356 11.88 -0.69 -8.46
CA ARG A 356 12.96 -0.10 -9.25
C ARG A 356 13.39 -0.93 -10.43
N ASP A 357 13.31 -2.26 -10.28
CA ASP A 357 13.61 -3.11 -11.42
C ASP A 357 12.48 -3.04 -12.43
N ARG A 358 12.78 -2.51 -13.60
CA ARG A 358 11.86 -2.27 -14.71
C ARG A 358 12.09 -3.22 -15.89
N SER A 359 13.02 -4.17 -15.72
CA SER A 359 13.30 -5.14 -16.77
C SER A 359 12.27 -6.27 -16.76
N PHE A 360 11.65 -6.54 -17.90
CA PHE A 360 10.84 -7.75 -18.05
C PHE A 360 11.64 -9.03 -17.76
N LEU A 361 12.94 -9.02 -18.08
CA LEU A 361 13.81 -10.19 -17.89
C LEU A 361 14.03 -10.54 -16.42
N SER A 362 13.88 -9.58 -15.51
CA SER A 362 14.01 -9.83 -14.07
C SER A 362 12.80 -10.57 -13.50
N TYR A 363 11.64 -10.49 -14.15
CA TYR A 363 10.42 -11.15 -13.67
C TYR A 363 9.93 -12.25 -14.62
N GLN A 364 10.05 -12.06 -15.93
CA GLN A 364 9.58 -12.96 -16.97
C GLN A 364 8.10 -13.35 -16.86
N ASP A 365 7.29 -12.48 -16.26
CA ASP A 365 5.87 -12.69 -16.01
C ASP A 365 5.01 -11.73 -16.85
N PRO A 366 4.44 -12.20 -17.98
CA PRO A 366 3.61 -11.38 -18.85
C PRO A 366 2.19 -11.17 -18.33
N GLU A 367 1.76 -11.89 -17.29
CA GLU A 367 0.42 -11.78 -16.71
C GLU A 367 0.40 -10.81 -15.54
N ALA A 368 1.30 -10.99 -14.57
CA ALA A 368 1.38 -10.14 -13.38
C ALA A 368 2.03 -8.78 -13.64
N LEU A 369 2.87 -8.66 -14.69
CA LEU A 369 3.53 -7.42 -15.14
C LEU A 369 4.25 -6.67 -14.00
N TYR A 370 4.96 -7.39 -13.13
CA TYR A 370 5.64 -6.83 -11.96
C TYR A 370 6.57 -5.65 -12.31
N HIS A 371 7.29 -5.73 -13.43
CA HIS A 371 8.17 -4.66 -13.92
C HIS A 371 7.45 -3.34 -14.21
N ASN A 372 6.12 -3.34 -14.39
CA ASN A 372 5.30 -2.17 -14.67
C ASN A 372 4.53 -1.67 -13.44
N ARG A 373 4.55 -2.39 -12.32
CA ARG A 373 3.80 -1.99 -11.12
C ARG A 373 4.35 -0.68 -10.54
N PRO A 374 3.49 0.22 -10.05
CA PRO A 374 3.92 1.55 -9.63
C PRO A 374 4.64 1.52 -8.29
N SER A 375 5.57 2.43 -8.12
CA SER A 375 6.09 2.87 -6.83
C SER A 375 5.09 3.81 -6.15
N VAL A 376 5.11 3.90 -4.81
CA VAL A 376 4.29 4.88 -4.10
C VAL A 376 5.14 5.66 -3.09
N ARG A 377 4.99 6.99 -3.14
CA ARG A 377 5.68 7.95 -2.26
C ARG A 377 4.68 8.67 -1.37
N VAL A 378 5.02 8.82 -0.10
CA VAL A 378 4.36 9.71 0.85
C VAL A 378 5.16 10.99 0.98
N GLU A 379 4.49 12.13 0.81
CA GLU A 379 5.04 13.47 1.07
C GLU A 379 4.26 14.08 2.24
N PRO A 380 4.84 14.14 3.45
CA PRO A 380 4.24 14.81 4.60
C PRO A 380 4.02 16.30 4.34
N VAL A 381 2.90 16.85 4.82
CA VAL A 381 2.58 18.28 4.76
C VAL A 381 2.34 18.84 6.15
N GLU A 382 1.53 18.15 6.99
CA GLU A 382 1.18 18.58 8.34
C GLU A 382 1.02 17.35 9.26
N GLY A 383 1.52 17.43 10.50
CA GLY A 383 1.33 16.40 11.53
C GLY A 383 2.39 15.29 11.54
N PHE A 384 3.54 15.48 10.86
CA PHE A 384 4.61 14.48 10.72
C PHE A 384 5.97 14.99 11.24
N ASP A 385 5.98 15.81 12.31
CA ASP A 385 7.21 16.44 12.79
C ASP A 385 8.22 15.46 13.36
N LEU A 386 7.75 14.54 14.21
CA LEU A 386 8.56 13.48 14.82
C LEU A 386 7.76 12.19 14.83
N GLY A 387 8.40 11.09 14.50
CA GLY A 387 7.75 9.79 14.54
C GLY A 387 8.67 8.64 14.16
N LYS A 388 8.06 7.48 14.03
CA LYS A 388 8.73 6.25 13.67
C LYS A 388 8.13 5.69 12.39
N LEU A 389 8.97 5.44 11.42
CA LEU A 389 8.60 4.70 10.22
C LEU A 389 8.86 3.22 10.49
N HIS A 390 7.82 2.41 10.42
CA HIS A 390 7.86 0.98 10.66
C HIS A 390 7.80 0.25 9.32
N LEU A 391 8.81 -0.57 9.05
CA LEU A 391 8.82 -1.54 7.97
C LEU A 391 8.69 -2.94 8.58
N ILE A 392 7.64 -3.64 8.22
CA ILE A 392 7.32 -4.97 8.73
C ILE A 392 7.30 -5.93 7.55
N GLU A 393 8.13 -6.96 7.61
CA GLU A 393 8.25 -8.01 6.60
C GLU A 393 7.85 -9.34 7.26
N MET A 394 6.84 -9.98 6.71
CA MET A 394 6.27 -11.23 7.21
C MET A 394 6.62 -12.39 6.29
N PRO A 395 6.73 -13.62 6.83
CA PRO A 395 6.83 -14.79 5.97
C PRO A 395 5.61 -14.93 5.07
N THR A 396 5.85 -15.26 3.81
CA THR A 396 4.78 -15.63 2.86
C THR A 396 5.07 -16.97 2.20
N ARG A 397 4.02 -17.65 1.76
CA ARG A 397 4.12 -18.92 1.02
C ARG A 397 4.13 -18.70 -0.48
N ASP A 398 3.49 -17.65 -0.92
CA ASP A 398 3.29 -17.33 -2.34
C ASP A 398 3.02 -15.83 -2.55
N GLU A 399 2.81 -15.43 -3.78
CA GLU A 399 2.60 -14.05 -4.21
C GLU A 399 1.20 -13.48 -3.91
N THR A 400 0.31 -14.26 -3.30
CA THR A 400 -1.08 -13.81 -3.04
C THR A 400 -1.24 -13.08 -1.72
N ASP A 401 -0.21 -13.11 -0.85
CA ASP A 401 -0.24 -12.49 0.46
C ASP A 401 0.52 -11.15 0.44
N ASP A 402 -0.14 -10.07 0.84
CA ASP A 402 0.51 -8.78 1.13
C ASP A 402 1.33 -8.92 2.42
N ASN A 403 2.60 -9.30 2.30
CA ASN A 403 3.48 -9.63 3.43
C ASN A 403 4.42 -8.49 3.86
N VAL A 404 4.32 -7.33 3.25
CA VAL A 404 5.08 -6.13 3.60
C VAL A 404 4.14 -5.04 4.06
N ILE A 405 4.39 -4.47 5.25
CA ILE A 405 3.64 -3.33 5.77
C ILE A 405 4.61 -2.19 6.04
N LEU A 406 4.27 -1.00 5.56
CA LEU A 406 4.96 0.24 5.87
C LEU A 406 3.97 1.20 6.50
N LEU A 407 4.32 1.81 7.65
CA LEU A 407 3.44 2.77 8.32
C LEU A 407 4.23 3.80 9.11
N TRP A 408 3.66 4.99 9.30
CA TRP A 408 4.19 6.03 10.15
C TRP A 408 3.47 6.06 11.50
N GLU A 409 4.21 5.94 12.60
CA GLU A 409 3.71 6.11 13.97
C GLU A 409 4.10 7.50 14.48
N PRO A 410 3.14 8.41 14.74
CA PRO A 410 3.44 9.76 15.22
C PRO A 410 3.97 9.74 16.66
N GLN A 411 4.87 10.69 16.96
CA GLN A 411 5.38 10.91 18.32
C GLN A 411 5.18 12.40 18.70
N PRO A 412 4.64 12.70 19.87
CA PRO A 412 4.10 11.75 20.86
C PRO A 412 2.86 11.00 20.32
N ALA A 413 2.51 9.89 20.96
CA ALA A 413 1.29 9.13 20.62
C ALA A 413 0.04 10.00 20.80
N LEU A 414 -0.99 9.75 19.99
CA LEU A 414 -2.26 10.45 20.11
C LEU A 414 -2.94 10.14 21.44
N GLU A 415 -3.43 11.19 22.10
CA GLU A 415 -4.22 11.05 23.31
C GLU A 415 -5.67 10.66 22.99
N VAL A 416 -6.24 9.80 23.84
CA VAL A 416 -7.65 9.40 23.73
C VAL A 416 -8.56 10.61 23.88
N GLY A 417 -9.56 10.73 23.01
CA GLY A 417 -10.53 11.84 23.00
C GLY A 417 -9.99 13.14 22.41
N LYS A 418 -8.68 13.22 22.12
CA LYS A 418 -8.11 14.35 21.37
C LYS A 418 -8.18 14.08 19.88
N THR A 419 -8.47 15.14 19.14
CA THR A 419 -8.49 15.09 17.68
C THR A 419 -7.15 15.57 17.15
N ALA A 420 -6.56 14.81 16.22
CA ALA A 420 -5.37 15.20 15.50
C ALA A 420 -5.67 15.31 13.99
N ARG A 421 -5.03 16.28 13.35
CA ARG A 421 -5.12 16.51 11.91
C ARG A 421 -3.80 16.15 11.24
N PHE A 422 -3.90 15.47 10.12
CA PHE A 422 -2.78 15.07 9.29
C PHE A 422 -3.06 15.45 7.84
N HIS A 423 -2.04 15.97 7.17
CA HIS A 423 -2.09 16.28 5.75
C HIS A 423 -0.87 15.69 5.08
N TYR A 424 -1.06 14.90 4.01
CA TYR A 424 0.01 14.26 3.24
C TYR A 424 -0.43 13.99 1.81
N ARG A 425 0.52 13.80 0.90
CA ARG A 425 0.28 13.38 -0.46
C ARG A 425 0.81 11.98 -0.68
N LEU A 426 0.04 11.20 -1.42
CA LEU A 426 0.47 9.93 -1.99
C LEU A 426 0.67 10.13 -3.48
N ARG A 427 1.82 9.69 -4.00
CA ARG A 427 2.11 9.70 -5.43
C ARG A 427 2.32 8.28 -5.92
N TRP A 428 1.41 7.80 -6.73
CA TRP A 428 1.62 6.61 -7.54
C TRP A 428 2.39 7.02 -8.77
N MET A 429 3.59 6.48 -8.95
CA MET A 429 4.50 6.88 -10.02
C MET A 429 5.20 5.65 -10.59
N ARG A 430 5.54 5.68 -11.86
CA ARG A 430 6.31 4.62 -12.49
C ARG A 430 7.79 4.75 -12.11
N ASP A 431 8.33 5.94 -12.26
CA ASP A 431 9.73 6.23 -11.98
C ASP A 431 9.86 7.16 -10.77
N PRO A 432 10.79 6.88 -9.85
CA PRO A 432 11.03 7.77 -8.72
C PRO A 432 11.55 9.13 -9.19
N VAL A 433 11.28 10.15 -8.39
CA VAL A 433 11.79 11.49 -8.67
C VAL A 433 13.31 11.48 -8.76
N PRO A 434 13.91 11.99 -9.85
CA PRO A 434 15.36 12.04 -10.00
C PRO A 434 16.02 12.84 -8.88
N SER A 435 17.05 12.27 -8.27
CA SER A 435 17.80 12.90 -7.17
C SER A 435 19.13 13.53 -7.62
N GLY A 436 19.60 13.20 -8.82
CA GLY A 436 20.95 13.53 -9.29
C GLY A 436 22.05 12.74 -8.60
N LEU A 437 21.70 11.75 -7.77
CA LEU A 437 22.60 10.87 -7.06
C LEU A 437 22.63 9.48 -7.70
N PHE A 438 23.70 8.73 -7.42
CA PHE A 438 23.71 7.30 -7.71
C PHE A 438 22.62 6.59 -6.89
N THR A 439 21.81 5.77 -7.52
CA THR A 439 20.69 5.05 -6.89
C THR A 439 20.99 3.58 -6.75
N VAL A 440 20.65 2.98 -5.62
CA VAL A 440 20.81 1.53 -5.40
C VAL A 440 19.83 0.79 -6.31
N ARG A 441 20.32 -0.19 -7.06
CA ARG A 441 19.54 -1.02 -7.99
C ARG A 441 19.35 -2.43 -7.51
N ALA A 442 20.42 -3.02 -6.97
CA ALA A 442 20.41 -4.41 -6.54
C ALA A 442 21.30 -4.60 -5.32
N THR A 443 20.91 -5.56 -4.51
CA THR A 443 21.68 -6.02 -3.34
C THR A 443 21.79 -7.52 -3.40
N ARG A 444 23.01 -8.06 -3.28
CA ARG A 444 23.23 -9.51 -3.21
C ARG A 444 24.17 -9.84 -2.08
N SER A 445 23.91 -10.94 -1.42
CA SER A 445 24.78 -11.49 -0.37
C SER A 445 25.24 -12.89 -0.76
N GLY A 446 26.42 -13.28 -0.27
CA GLY A 446 26.96 -14.60 -0.52
C GLY A 446 28.16 -14.88 0.38
N THR A 447 28.73 -16.07 0.18
CA THR A 447 29.95 -16.50 0.86
C THR A 447 31.07 -16.53 -0.17
N PRO A 448 32.25 -15.89 0.10
CA PRO A 448 33.37 -16.01 -0.80
C PRO A 448 33.83 -17.46 -0.97
N VAL A 449 34.32 -17.81 -2.15
CA VAL A 449 34.79 -19.16 -2.44
C VAL A 449 35.90 -19.55 -1.46
N GLN A 450 35.78 -20.72 -0.83
CA GLN A 450 36.72 -21.27 0.16
C GLN A 450 36.84 -20.50 1.51
N LEU A 451 35.97 -19.52 1.78
CA LEU A 451 35.96 -18.73 2.99
C LEU A 451 34.56 -18.73 3.64
N PRO A 452 34.10 -19.89 4.16
CA PRO A 452 32.71 -20.07 4.59
C PRO A 452 32.33 -19.26 5.87
N ASP A 453 33.31 -18.71 6.57
CA ASP A 453 33.13 -17.85 7.75
C ASP A 453 33.07 -16.36 7.42
N GLN A 454 33.11 -16.01 6.13
CA GLN A 454 33.05 -14.64 5.66
C GLN A 454 31.74 -14.37 4.92
N VAL A 455 31.37 -13.10 4.90
CA VAL A 455 30.18 -12.59 4.19
C VAL A 455 30.64 -11.64 3.09
N LEU A 456 30.21 -11.92 1.87
CA LEU A 456 30.38 -11.04 0.71
C LEU A 456 29.06 -10.32 0.46
N MET A 457 29.11 -9.00 0.40
CA MET A 457 28.00 -8.14 -0.01
C MET A 457 28.34 -7.44 -1.31
N THR A 458 27.36 -7.33 -2.21
CA THR A 458 27.45 -6.51 -3.42
C THR A 458 26.26 -5.56 -3.49
N ILE A 459 26.53 -4.29 -3.80
CA ILE A 459 25.54 -3.23 -3.96
C ILE A 459 25.75 -2.59 -5.32
N ASP A 460 24.76 -2.67 -6.18
CA ASP A 460 24.80 -2.09 -7.52
C ASP A 460 24.20 -0.69 -7.48
N PHE A 461 24.99 0.32 -7.85
CA PHE A 461 24.59 1.72 -7.92
C PHE A 461 24.46 2.15 -9.38
N ALA A 462 23.27 2.56 -9.79
CA ALA A 462 23.06 3.14 -11.11
C ALA A 462 23.44 4.62 -11.12
N LYS A 463 24.20 5.03 -12.13
CA LYS A 463 24.51 6.42 -12.41
C LYS A 463 23.24 7.18 -12.76
N PRO A 464 23.04 8.41 -12.25
CA PRO A 464 21.93 9.26 -12.69
C PRO A 464 22.04 9.54 -14.19
N LEU A 465 20.91 9.55 -14.90
CA LEU A 465 20.86 9.90 -16.31
C LEU A 465 21.24 11.39 -16.50
N GLU A 466 21.88 11.73 -17.62
CA GLU A 466 22.25 13.13 -17.90
C GLU A 466 21.05 14.08 -17.85
N ALA A 467 19.87 13.63 -18.26
CA ALA A 467 18.63 14.40 -18.19
C ALA A 467 18.16 14.66 -16.74
N GLU A 468 18.66 13.91 -15.77
CA GLU A 468 18.32 14.05 -14.35
C GLU A 468 19.27 14.99 -13.61
N LEU A 469 20.42 15.34 -14.23
CA LEU A 469 21.41 16.24 -13.65
C LEU A 469 20.99 17.69 -13.81
N LYS A 470 21.18 18.47 -12.75
CA LYS A 470 21.03 19.93 -12.79
C LYS A 470 22.27 20.56 -13.40
N VAL A 471 22.12 21.80 -13.89
CA VAL A 471 23.26 22.59 -14.34
C VAL A 471 24.29 22.74 -13.22
N GLY A 472 25.50 22.23 -13.45
CA GLY A 472 26.59 22.24 -12.47
C GLY A 472 26.78 20.94 -11.68
N ASP A 473 25.91 19.95 -11.86
CA ASP A 473 26.10 18.62 -11.26
C ASP A 473 27.27 17.90 -11.95
N PRO A 474 28.08 17.12 -11.20
CA PRO A 474 29.18 16.33 -11.77
C PRO A 474 28.65 15.26 -12.73
N LYS A 475 29.35 15.06 -13.86
CA LYS A 475 28.98 14.02 -14.84
C LYS A 475 29.42 12.60 -14.49
N TRP A 476 30.27 12.47 -13.47
CA TRP A 476 30.77 11.18 -12.96
C TRP A 476 31.39 10.26 -14.04
N ASP A 477 32.13 10.86 -14.98
CA ASP A 477 32.74 10.11 -16.10
C ASP A 477 33.99 9.32 -15.68
N ASP A 478 34.54 9.65 -14.50
CA ASP A 478 35.74 9.02 -13.95
C ASP A 478 35.44 8.35 -12.60
N ILE A 479 35.20 7.04 -12.64
CA ILE A 479 34.90 6.25 -11.45
C ILE A 479 36.08 6.12 -10.47
N SER A 480 37.32 6.36 -10.94
CA SER A 480 38.49 6.32 -10.06
C SER A 480 38.46 7.38 -8.96
N LYS A 481 37.63 8.40 -9.13
CA LYS A 481 37.36 9.47 -8.17
C LYS A 481 36.31 9.13 -7.13
N LEU A 482 35.70 7.97 -7.26
CA LEU A 482 34.65 7.50 -6.35
C LEU A 482 35.21 6.41 -5.44
N LYS A 483 34.77 6.43 -4.19
CA LYS A 483 35.07 5.35 -3.24
C LYS A 483 33.82 4.91 -2.51
N PRO A 484 33.61 3.60 -2.32
CA PRO A 484 32.60 3.08 -1.44
C PRO A 484 33.03 3.26 0.02
N VAL A 485 32.16 3.79 0.84
CA VAL A 485 32.34 3.93 2.29
C VAL A 485 31.37 3.00 2.98
N VAL A 486 31.92 1.97 3.61
CA VAL A 486 31.18 0.93 4.34
C VAL A 486 31.28 1.18 5.83
N THR A 487 30.14 1.11 6.52
CA THR A 487 30.11 1.16 7.99
C THR A 487 29.39 -0.09 8.52
N ILE A 488 30.00 -0.70 9.53
CA ILE A 488 29.45 -1.83 10.26
C ILE A 488 29.26 -1.39 11.71
N ASN A 489 28.05 -1.49 12.22
CA ASN A 489 27.71 -0.97 13.57
C ASN A 489 28.16 -1.89 14.72
N GLN A 490 28.91 -2.96 14.44
CA GLN A 490 29.49 -3.87 15.42
C GLN A 490 31.01 -3.81 15.37
N GLN A 491 31.63 -3.38 16.47
CA GLN A 491 33.11 -3.25 16.56
C GLN A 491 33.85 -4.59 16.45
N SER A 492 33.17 -5.71 16.71
CA SER A 492 33.73 -7.06 16.64
C SER A 492 33.78 -7.65 15.23
N VAL A 493 33.22 -6.97 14.23
CA VAL A 493 33.21 -7.45 12.84
C VAL A 493 34.39 -6.84 12.11
N GLU A 494 35.24 -7.69 11.55
CA GLU A 494 36.38 -7.28 10.75
C GLU A 494 35.93 -7.00 9.31
N LEU A 495 36.19 -5.78 8.82
CA LEU A 495 36.04 -5.43 7.41
C LEU A 495 37.36 -5.76 6.68
N ILE A 496 37.32 -6.84 5.87
CA ILE A 496 38.52 -7.41 5.25
C ILE A 496 38.85 -6.70 3.93
N HIS A 497 37.85 -6.44 3.12
CA HIS A 497 38.05 -5.86 1.80
C HIS A 497 36.87 -5.00 1.37
N VAL A 498 37.15 -3.90 0.67
CA VAL A 498 36.15 -3.02 0.04
C VAL A 498 36.63 -2.66 -1.35
N GLY A 499 35.76 -2.73 -2.34
CA GLY A 499 36.09 -2.37 -3.71
C GLY A 499 34.92 -1.75 -4.46
N LEU A 500 35.23 -1.12 -5.58
CA LEU A 500 34.28 -0.56 -6.54
C LEU A 500 34.69 -1.00 -7.95
N THR A 501 33.74 -1.46 -8.75
CA THR A 501 33.99 -1.86 -10.14
C THR A 501 32.85 -1.41 -11.05
N ASP A 502 33.18 -1.06 -12.28
CA ASP A 502 32.19 -0.79 -13.32
C ASP A 502 31.71 -2.12 -13.88
N ILE A 503 30.40 -2.36 -13.79
CA ILE A 503 29.72 -3.54 -14.34
C ILE A 503 28.75 -3.16 -15.46
N SER A 504 28.87 -1.94 -15.98
CA SER A 504 28.01 -1.46 -17.07
C SER A 504 28.12 -2.42 -18.26
N MET A 505 26.98 -2.88 -18.74
CA MET A 505 26.96 -3.65 -19.98
C MET A 505 27.43 -2.74 -21.11
N PRO A 506 28.38 -3.14 -21.95
CA PRO A 506 28.69 -2.39 -23.16
C PRO A 506 27.39 -2.20 -23.95
N ASN A 507 27.18 -0.97 -24.46
CA ASN A 507 26.00 -0.65 -25.27
C ASN A 507 25.75 -1.77 -26.28
N VAL A 508 24.71 -2.57 -26.05
CA VAL A 508 24.31 -3.62 -26.99
C VAL A 508 23.53 -2.90 -28.10
N ASP A 509 24.27 -2.30 -29.04
CA ASP A 509 23.72 -1.73 -30.28
C ASP A 509 23.12 -2.81 -31.22
N ALA A 510 23.00 -4.04 -30.74
CA ALA A 510 22.53 -5.16 -31.50
C ALA A 510 21.55 -6.06 -30.75
N LEU A 511 20.36 -5.55 -30.50
CA LEU A 511 19.22 -6.45 -30.50
C LEU A 511 18.86 -6.77 -31.97
N PRO A 512 18.56 -8.05 -32.29
CA PRO A 512 18.15 -8.40 -33.65
C PRO A 512 17.00 -7.53 -34.11
N ALA A 513 17.10 -6.98 -35.31
CA ALA A 513 16.09 -6.20 -35.97
C ALA A 513 14.75 -6.97 -35.92
N GLY A 514 13.79 -6.53 -35.12
CA GLY A 514 12.48 -7.16 -35.00
C GLY A 514 11.83 -7.12 -33.62
N LEU A 515 12.54 -6.80 -32.56
CA LEU A 515 12.00 -6.65 -31.22
C LEU A 515 11.87 -5.16 -30.84
N GLY A 516 10.73 -4.56 -31.21
CA GLY A 516 10.29 -3.28 -30.72
C GLY A 516 10.87 -2.05 -31.43
N ARG A 517 10.00 -1.15 -31.81
CA ARG A 517 10.35 0.16 -32.36
C ARG A 517 11.13 1.01 -31.36
N GLY A 518 12.35 1.39 -31.71
CA GLY A 518 12.85 2.76 -31.60
C GLY A 518 13.32 3.28 -30.25
N ASP A 519 13.10 2.62 -29.15
CA ASP A 519 13.66 3.03 -27.87
C ASP A 519 15.05 2.44 -27.70
N LYS A 520 16.07 3.29 -27.84
CA LYS A 520 17.42 2.95 -27.39
C LYS A 520 17.29 2.61 -25.92
N LEU A 521 17.43 1.34 -25.56
CA LEU A 521 17.60 0.90 -24.18
C LEU A 521 18.90 1.56 -23.67
N HIS A 522 18.81 2.75 -23.13
CA HIS A 522 19.87 3.33 -22.33
C HIS A 522 19.92 2.53 -21.02
N MET A 523 20.70 1.45 -21.02
CA MET A 523 21.07 0.78 -19.78
C MET A 523 21.90 1.79 -18.98
N PRO A 524 21.49 2.17 -17.77
CA PRO A 524 22.27 3.09 -16.96
C PRO A 524 23.63 2.48 -16.68
N GLN A 525 24.68 3.29 -16.65
CA GLN A 525 25.97 2.86 -16.16
C GLN A 525 25.84 2.40 -14.71
N VAL A 526 26.34 1.23 -14.38
CA VAL A 526 26.19 0.60 -13.07
C VAL A 526 27.55 0.35 -12.43
N LEU A 527 27.73 0.86 -11.23
CA LEU A 527 28.90 0.62 -10.41
C LEU A 527 28.57 -0.37 -9.31
N ARG A 528 29.32 -1.43 -9.19
CA ARG A 528 29.21 -2.40 -8.10
C ARG A 528 30.20 -2.07 -6.99
N ALA A 529 29.68 -1.61 -5.85
CA ALA A 529 30.40 -1.66 -4.61
C ALA A 529 30.32 -3.07 -4.04
N PHE A 530 31.44 -3.58 -3.53
CA PHE A 530 31.48 -4.87 -2.87
C PHE A 530 32.38 -4.82 -1.65
N PHE A 531 32.03 -5.61 -0.65
CA PHE A 531 32.89 -5.75 0.53
C PHE A 531 32.79 -7.15 1.13
N VAL A 532 33.85 -7.53 1.81
CA VAL A 532 33.96 -8.79 2.54
C VAL A 532 34.17 -8.47 4.00
N CYS A 533 33.39 -9.07 4.87
CA CYS A 533 33.56 -8.96 6.31
C CYS A 533 33.53 -10.32 6.98
N LYS A 534 34.11 -10.39 8.18
CA LYS A 534 34.13 -11.61 9.00
C LYS A 534 33.40 -11.36 10.32
N PRO A 535 32.14 -11.76 10.42
CA PRO A 535 31.41 -11.69 11.67
C PRO A 535 31.91 -12.76 12.66
N PRO A 536 31.92 -12.51 13.96
CA PRO A 536 32.15 -13.51 14.99
C PRO A 536 31.16 -14.68 14.87
N ALA A 537 31.58 -15.85 15.31
CA ALA A 537 30.80 -17.09 15.14
C ALA A 537 29.43 -17.05 15.86
N ASP A 538 29.31 -16.31 16.93
CA ASP A 538 28.12 -16.11 17.76
C ASP A 538 27.25 -14.92 17.34
N LEU A 539 27.73 -14.09 16.39
CA LEU A 539 26.96 -12.97 15.89
C LEU A 539 25.82 -13.47 15.00
N THR A 540 24.60 -13.06 15.30
CA THR A 540 23.39 -13.44 14.57
C THR A 540 22.96 -12.39 13.56
N ASN A 541 23.24 -11.10 13.83
CA ASN A 541 22.86 -9.98 12.97
C ASN A 541 23.86 -8.82 13.05
N MET A 542 23.90 -7.99 12.03
CA MET A 542 24.69 -6.76 11.99
C MET A 542 24.05 -5.69 11.09
N ASP A 543 24.10 -4.45 11.55
CA ASP A 543 23.69 -3.30 10.74
C ASP A 543 24.83 -2.86 9.82
N LEU A 544 24.54 -2.75 8.55
CA LEU A 544 25.46 -2.39 7.50
C LEU A 544 24.98 -1.13 6.78
N THR A 545 25.91 -0.26 6.43
CA THR A 545 25.64 0.84 5.50
C THR A 545 26.72 0.95 4.44
N CYS A 546 26.35 1.41 3.25
CA CYS A 546 27.29 1.70 2.18
C CYS A 546 26.82 2.95 1.41
N GLU A 547 27.76 3.83 1.08
CA GLU A 547 27.52 4.98 0.21
C GLU A 547 28.72 5.24 -0.67
N LEU A 548 28.53 5.94 -1.78
CA LEU A 548 29.61 6.42 -2.63
C LEU A 548 29.96 7.86 -2.24
N GLN A 549 31.25 8.13 -2.09
CA GLN A 549 31.79 9.47 -1.85
C GLN A 549 32.78 9.84 -2.97
N ASP A 550 32.84 11.13 -3.31
CA ASP A 550 33.85 11.69 -4.20
C ASP A 550 35.20 11.96 -3.48
N GLU A 551 36.18 12.49 -4.21
CA GLU A 551 37.49 12.81 -3.69
C GLU A 551 37.46 13.80 -2.53
N THR A 552 36.43 14.64 -2.43
CA THR A 552 36.28 15.64 -1.35
C THR A 552 35.62 15.05 -0.10
N GLY A 553 35.10 13.80 -0.19
CA GLY A 553 34.31 13.16 0.85
C GLY A 553 32.84 13.51 0.81
N LYS A 554 32.36 14.17 -0.25
CA LYS A 554 30.94 14.45 -0.44
C LYS A 554 30.23 13.17 -0.85
N VAL A 555 29.10 12.89 -0.20
CA VAL A 555 28.21 11.77 -0.56
C VAL A 555 27.53 12.05 -1.89
N VAL A 556 27.61 11.10 -2.82
CA VAL A 556 27.12 11.21 -4.20
C VAL A 556 26.13 10.11 -4.55
N SER A 557 25.77 9.27 -3.60
CA SER A 557 24.77 8.20 -3.76
C SER A 557 23.70 8.27 -2.67
N GLU A 558 22.66 7.50 -2.86
CA GLU A 558 21.83 7.05 -1.75
C GLU A 558 22.70 6.30 -0.74
N ARG A 559 22.36 6.38 0.54
CA ARG A 559 22.96 5.52 1.56
C ARG A 559 22.18 4.22 1.60
N TRP A 560 22.80 3.13 1.18
CA TRP A 560 22.29 1.80 1.37
C TRP A 560 22.35 1.42 2.86
N VAL A 561 21.25 0.90 3.40
CA VAL A 561 21.09 0.47 4.79
C VAL A 561 20.59 -0.96 4.79
N TYR A 562 21.20 -1.85 5.56
CA TYR A 562 20.91 -3.27 5.53
C TYR A 562 21.07 -3.93 6.90
N LEU A 563 20.17 -4.83 7.23
CA LEU A 563 20.32 -5.71 8.38
C LEU A 563 20.67 -7.11 7.89
N TRP A 564 21.94 -7.47 7.97
CA TRP A 564 22.36 -8.83 7.68
C TRP A 564 22.02 -9.77 8.82
N ASN A 565 21.55 -10.97 8.49
CA ASN A 565 21.25 -12.05 9.42
C ASN A 565 21.97 -13.33 9.02
N LYS A 566 22.57 -14.01 9.99
CA LYS A 566 23.35 -15.24 9.78
C LYS A 566 22.56 -16.40 9.17
N THR A 567 21.25 -16.40 9.30
CA THR A 567 20.35 -17.43 8.77
C THR A 567 19.93 -17.19 7.32
N GLN A 568 20.46 -16.16 6.69
CA GLN A 568 20.21 -15.81 5.28
C GLN A 568 20.97 -16.67 4.31
#